data_05d7f42516bed138f7cb5083cede73be
#
_entry.id   05d7f42516bed138f7cb5083cede73be
#
_cell.length_a   1.000
_cell.length_b   1.000
_cell.length_c   1.000
_cell.angle_alpha   90.00
_cell.angle_beta   90.00
_cell.angle_gamma   90.00
#
_symmetry.space_group_name_H-M   'P 1'
#
loop_
_entity.id
_entity.type
_entity.pdbx_description
1 polymer ?
#
loop_
_entity_poly.entity_id
_entity_poly.type
_entity_poly.pdbx_seq_one_letter_code
_entity_poly.pdbx_strand_id
1 'polypeptide(L)'
;VMLGLLVAHVLEIIIFALGYIMMQYGAGLGHISGMDGGNLFDFIYYSSVVYTTVGFGDLLPVGAIRILTAAEGLTGLAMITWSASFTFLAMQRFWPHPLTKSDHNSKD
;
A
#
# COMPACT_ATOMS: atom_id res chain seq x y z
N VAL A 1 -8.25 14.54 -4.06
CA VAL A 1 -8.62 13.23 -3.52
C VAL A 1 -7.56 12.19 -3.83
N MET A 2 -7.20 12.04 -5.10
CA MET A 2 -6.20 11.05 -5.48
C MET A 2 -4.83 11.33 -4.88
N LEU A 3 -4.43 12.61 -4.85
CA LEU A 3 -3.14 12.98 -4.26
C LEU A 3 -3.13 12.67 -2.76
N GLY A 4 -4.24 12.96 -2.06
CA GLY A 4 -4.35 12.63 -0.65
C GLY A 4 -4.26 11.14 -0.37
N LEU A 5 -4.91 10.32 -1.20
CA LEU A 5 -4.84 8.87 -1.09
C LEU A 5 -3.42 8.36 -1.35
N LEU A 6 -2.73 8.92 -2.34
CA LEU A 6 -1.36 8.56 -2.63
C LEU A 6 -0.45 8.88 -1.43
N VAL A 7 -0.61 10.06 -0.84
CA VAL A 7 0.16 10.45 0.34
C VAL A 7 -0.11 9.48 1.49
N ALA A 8 -1.38 9.11 1.71
CA ALA A 8 -1.73 8.16 2.75
C ALA A 8 -1.04 6.81 2.54
N HIS A 9 -1.02 6.31 1.33
CA HIS A 9 -0.34 5.04 1.03
C HIS A 9 1.17 5.14 1.25
N VAL A 10 1.78 6.26 0.86
CA VAL A 10 3.22 6.46 1.10
C VAL A 10 3.52 6.48 2.60
N LEU A 11 2.68 7.14 3.39
CA LEU A 11 2.85 7.15 4.84
C LEU A 11 2.73 5.76 5.44
N GLU A 12 1.80 4.95 4.96
CA GLU A 12 1.68 3.57 5.42
C GLU A 12 2.92 2.74 5.08
N ILE A 13 3.46 2.92 3.88
CA ILE A 13 4.70 2.27 3.47
C ILE A 13 5.85 2.64 4.41
N ILE A 14 5.96 3.91 4.76
CA ILE A 14 7.00 4.38 5.66
C ILE A 14 6.82 3.79 7.06
N ILE A 15 5.59 3.72 7.55
CA ILE A 15 5.32 3.12 8.86
C ILE A 15 5.75 1.65 8.89
N PHE A 16 5.43 0.88 7.86
CA PHE A 16 5.87 -0.51 7.77
C PHE A 16 7.39 -0.61 7.65
N ALA A 17 8.03 0.29 6.90
CA ALA A 17 9.48 0.31 6.79
C ALA A 17 10.13 0.51 8.16
N LEU A 18 9.60 1.41 8.98
CA LEU A 18 10.08 1.62 10.34
C LEU A 18 9.86 0.37 11.19
N GLY A 19 8.73 -0.32 10.98
CA GLY A 19 8.46 -1.58 11.67
C GLY A 19 9.51 -2.64 11.35
N TYR A 20 9.91 -2.75 10.08
CA TYR A 20 10.98 -3.68 9.69
C TYR A 20 12.30 -3.33 10.33
N ILE A 21 12.64 -2.05 10.38
CA ILE A 21 13.88 -1.60 11.02
C ILE A 21 13.87 -1.99 12.50
N MET A 22 12.76 -1.73 13.19
CA MET A 22 12.64 -2.08 14.59
C MET A 22 12.75 -3.57 14.83
N MET A 23 12.14 -4.39 13.98
CA MET A 23 12.21 -5.84 14.13
C MET A 23 13.59 -6.38 13.84
N GLN A 24 14.29 -5.84 12.85
CA GLN A 24 15.61 -6.32 12.48
C GLN A 24 16.69 -5.89 13.48
N TYR A 25 16.68 -4.63 13.86
CA TYR A 25 17.75 -4.08 14.71
C TYR A 25 17.37 -3.99 16.20
N GLY A 26 16.09 -3.76 16.48
CA GLY A 26 15.65 -3.60 17.87
C GLY A 26 15.33 -4.90 18.56
N ALA A 27 14.57 -5.77 17.91
CA ALA A 27 14.10 -7.01 18.51
C ALA A 27 14.86 -8.25 18.07
N GLY A 28 15.62 -8.16 16.96
CA GLY A 28 16.36 -9.31 16.44
C GLY A 28 15.46 -10.44 15.96
N LEU A 29 14.25 -10.14 15.50
CA LEU A 29 13.26 -11.14 15.12
C LEU A 29 13.45 -11.68 13.70
N GLY A 30 14.44 -11.19 12.99
CA GLY A 30 14.70 -11.64 11.63
C GLY A 30 15.47 -10.57 10.86
N HIS A 31 15.62 -10.80 9.57
CA HIS A 31 16.31 -9.84 8.72
C HIS A 31 15.75 -9.95 7.30
N ILE A 32 16.09 -8.96 6.48
CA ILE A 32 15.73 -8.95 5.07
C ILE A 32 16.97 -9.34 4.28
N SER A 33 16.92 -10.47 3.60
CA SER A 33 18.03 -10.99 2.82
C SER A 33 18.18 -10.20 1.51
N GLY A 34 19.41 -9.94 1.12
CA GLY A 34 19.72 -9.23 -0.10
C GLY A 34 19.99 -7.74 0.07
N MET A 35 19.87 -7.23 1.30
CA MET A 35 20.17 -5.83 1.57
C MET A 35 21.66 -5.63 1.79
N ASP A 36 22.21 -4.63 1.14
CA ASP A 36 23.59 -4.22 1.34
C ASP A 36 23.63 -3.00 2.24
N GLY A 37 24.13 -3.17 3.45
CA GLY A 37 24.37 -2.07 4.37
C GLY A 37 23.16 -1.53 5.14
N GLY A 38 21.96 -2.00 4.88
CA GLY A 38 20.81 -1.65 5.72
C GLY A 38 20.39 -0.18 5.68
N ASN A 39 20.44 0.46 4.53
CA ASN A 39 20.01 1.83 4.36
C ASN A 39 18.50 1.97 4.58
N LEU A 40 18.08 3.15 5.05
CA LEU A 40 16.68 3.45 5.19
C LEU A 40 15.92 3.29 3.86
N PHE A 41 16.55 3.67 2.76
CA PHE A 41 15.93 3.54 1.44
C PHE A 41 15.67 2.09 1.06
N ASP A 42 16.54 1.17 1.49
CA ASP A 42 16.32 -0.25 1.23
C ASP A 42 15.09 -0.77 1.94
N PHE A 43 14.86 -0.32 3.17
CA PHE A 43 13.66 -0.68 3.92
C PHE A 43 12.41 -0.10 3.29
N ILE A 44 12.46 1.15 2.84
CA ILE A 44 11.34 1.80 2.16
C ILE A 44 11.06 1.08 0.84
N TYR A 45 12.10 0.73 0.09
CA TYR A 45 11.96 -0.01 -1.15
C TYR A 45 11.29 -1.37 -0.90
N TYR A 46 11.78 -2.11 0.09
CA TYR A 46 11.21 -3.40 0.43
C TYR A 46 9.74 -3.27 0.84
N SER A 47 9.44 -2.30 1.68
CA SER A 47 8.07 -2.04 2.12
C SER A 47 7.18 -1.70 0.92
N SER A 48 7.66 -0.88 0.00
CA SER A 48 6.90 -0.50 -1.19
C SER A 48 6.57 -1.71 -2.05
N VAL A 49 7.54 -2.58 -2.28
CA VAL A 49 7.37 -3.78 -3.09
C VAL A 49 6.36 -4.73 -2.46
N VAL A 50 6.40 -4.87 -1.14
CA VAL A 50 5.46 -5.72 -0.43
C VAL A 50 4.07 -5.09 -0.39
N TYR A 51 3.98 -3.80 -0.06
CA TYR A 51 2.71 -3.10 0.06
C TYR A 51 1.92 -3.13 -1.24
N THR A 52 2.59 -2.93 -2.34
CA THR A 52 1.96 -2.93 -3.67
C THR A 52 1.78 -4.34 -4.24
N THR A 53 2.22 -5.35 -3.51
CA THR A 53 2.17 -6.77 -3.91
C THR A 53 2.96 -7.10 -5.17
N VAL A 54 3.91 -6.23 -5.56
CA VAL A 54 4.75 -6.47 -6.73
C VAL A 54 5.71 -7.64 -6.50
N GLY A 55 6.41 -7.63 -5.34
CA GLY A 55 7.20 -8.78 -4.92
C GLY A 55 8.28 -9.18 -5.91
N PHE A 56 9.20 -8.28 -6.23
CA PHE A 56 10.28 -8.60 -7.20
C PHE A 56 11.13 -9.80 -6.78
N GLY A 57 11.28 -10.04 -5.48
CA GLY A 57 12.03 -11.18 -5.00
C GLY A 57 13.53 -10.95 -4.82
N ASP A 58 14.01 -9.73 -5.05
CA ASP A 58 15.41 -9.38 -4.82
C ASP A 58 15.74 -9.22 -3.35
N LEU A 59 14.76 -8.87 -2.53
CA LEU A 59 14.86 -8.81 -1.08
C LEU A 59 13.84 -9.78 -0.48
N LEU A 60 14.31 -10.66 0.40
CA LEU A 60 13.47 -11.70 0.98
C LEU A 60 13.50 -11.61 2.49
N PRO A 61 12.34 -11.74 3.17
CA PRO A 61 12.29 -11.76 4.63
C PRO A 61 12.75 -13.10 5.16
N VAL A 62 13.47 -13.07 6.28
CA VAL A 62 13.93 -14.28 6.96
C VAL A 62 13.57 -14.15 8.45
N GLY A 63 12.98 -15.20 9.01
CA GLY A 63 12.60 -15.23 10.41
C GLY A 63 11.21 -14.71 10.66
N ALA A 64 10.94 -14.22 11.87
CA ALA A 64 9.61 -13.76 12.28
C ALA A 64 9.14 -12.55 11.48
N ILE A 65 10.05 -11.83 10.85
CA ILE A 65 9.72 -10.66 10.02
C ILE A 65 8.81 -11.03 8.85
N ARG A 66 8.76 -12.31 8.48
CA ARG A 66 7.86 -12.80 7.43
C ARG A 66 6.40 -12.57 7.76
N ILE A 67 6.06 -12.63 9.05
CA ILE A 67 4.68 -12.39 9.49
C ILE A 67 4.30 -10.95 9.25
N LEU A 68 5.18 -10.02 9.57
CA LEU A 68 4.93 -8.60 9.30
C LEU A 68 4.82 -8.35 7.80
N THR A 69 5.67 -9.01 7.01
CA THR A 69 5.63 -8.91 5.55
C THR A 69 4.28 -9.37 5.01
N ALA A 70 3.77 -10.51 5.49
CA ALA A 70 2.47 -11.01 5.06
C ALA A 70 1.36 -10.04 5.47
N ALA A 71 1.42 -9.50 6.68
CA ALA A 71 0.44 -8.53 7.15
C ALA A 71 0.47 -7.26 6.29
N GLU A 72 1.65 -6.79 5.93
CA GLU A 72 1.77 -5.62 5.07
C GLU A 72 1.19 -5.88 3.69
N GLY A 73 1.49 -7.02 3.10
CA GLY A 73 0.94 -7.38 1.78
C GLY A 73 -0.58 -7.41 1.80
N LEU A 74 -1.15 -8.00 2.83
CA LEU A 74 -2.60 -8.07 2.98
C LEU A 74 -3.19 -6.67 3.21
N THR A 75 -2.58 -5.89 4.07
CA THR A 75 -3.01 -4.52 4.34
C THR A 75 -2.93 -3.67 3.09
N GLY A 76 -1.83 -3.76 2.35
CA GLY A 76 -1.65 -3.01 1.11
C GLY A 76 -2.71 -3.35 0.09
N LEU A 77 -2.99 -4.64 -0.10
CA LEU A 77 -4.02 -5.07 -1.02
C LEU A 77 -5.40 -4.52 -0.62
N ALA A 78 -5.74 -4.62 0.66
CA ALA A 78 -7.01 -4.13 1.17
C ALA A 78 -7.15 -2.61 1.02
N MET A 79 -6.11 -1.87 1.37
CA MET A 79 -6.14 -0.41 1.34
C MET A 79 -6.14 0.13 -0.09
N ILE A 80 -5.38 -0.48 -0.98
CA ILE A 80 -5.36 -0.07 -2.40
C ILE A 80 -6.73 -0.34 -3.02
N THR A 81 -7.33 -1.49 -2.73
CA THR A 81 -8.65 -1.84 -3.23
C THR A 81 -9.70 -0.87 -2.69
N TRP A 82 -9.65 -0.57 -1.41
CA TRP A 82 -10.56 0.40 -0.79
C TRP A 82 -10.41 1.78 -1.42
N SER A 83 -9.17 2.22 -1.61
CA SER A 83 -8.90 3.53 -2.22
C SER A 83 -9.43 3.59 -3.65
N ALA A 84 -9.29 2.50 -4.42
CA ALA A 84 -9.84 2.43 -5.76
C ALA A 84 -11.36 2.55 -5.74
N SER A 85 -12.04 1.87 -4.81
CA SER A 85 -13.48 1.96 -4.64
C SER A 85 -13.90 3.36 -4.24
N PHE A 86 -13.18 3.98 -3.31
CA PHE A 86 -13.46 5.34 -2.88
C PHE A 86 -13.29 6.32 -4.03
N THR A 87 -12.24 6.18 -4.80
CA THR A 87 -11.99 7.03 -5.97
C THR A 87 -13.11 6.89 -6.99
N PHE A 88 -13.56 5.67 -7.23
CA PHE A 88 -14.66 5.40 -8.16
C PHE A 88 -15.94 6.08 -7.69
N LEU A 89 -16.27 5.97 -6.42
CA LEU A 89 -17.45 6.63 -5.86
C LEU A 89 -17.35 8.15 -5.92
N ALA A 90 -16.16 8.68 -5.66
CA ALA A 90 -15.92 10.12 -5.75
C ALA A 90 -16.08 10.61 -7.18
N MET A 91 -15.59 9.84 -8.15
CA MET A 91 -15.76 10.18 -9.56
C MET A 91 -17.22 10.17 -9.96
N GLN A 92 -17.98 9.19 -9.53
CA GLN A 92 -19.42 9.15 -9.79
C GLN A 92 -20.13 10.37 -9.19
N ARG A 93 -19.73 10.76 -7.99
CA ARG A 93 -20.38 11.85 -7.26
C ARG A 93 -20.12 13.20 -7.93
N PHE A 94 -18.88 13.43 -8.39
CA PHE A 94 -18.50 14.72 -8.94
C PHE A 94 -18.53 14.77 -10.46
N TRP A 95 -18.69 13.62 -11.09
CA TRP A 95 -18.78 13.54 -12.55
C TRP A 95 -20.21 13.83 -12.99
N PRO A 96 -20.42 14.75 -13.92
CA PRO A 96 -21.78 14.93 -14.46
C PRO A 96 -22.20 13.68 -15.23
N HIS A 97 -23.40 13.19 -14.91
CA HIS A 97 -23.97 12.02 -15.56
C HIS A 97 -25.15 12.44 -16.42
N PRO A 98 -24.91 12.98 -17.62
CA PRO A 98 -25.99 13.44 -18.49
C PRO A 98 -26.97 12.33 -18.86
N LEU A 99 -26.44 11.11 -19.05
CA LEU A 99 -27.29 9.98 -19.41
C LEU A 99 -28.27 9.63 -18.30
N THR A 100 -27.84 9.66 -17.04
CA THR A 100 -28.70 9.38 -15.93
C THR A 100 -29.80 10.44 -15.79
N LYS A 101 -29.42 11.71 -15.96
CA LYS A 101 -30.39 12.80 -15.92
C LYS A 101 -31.35 12.74 -17.09
N SER A 102 -30.85 12.40 -18.27
CA SER A 102 -31.69 12.28 -19.45
C SER A 102 -32.72 11.18 -19.30
N ASP A 103 -32.30 10.03 -18.76
CA ASP A 103 -33.21 8.92 -18.52
C ASP A 103 -34.29 9.30 -17.52
N HIS A 104 -33.92 10.02 -16.47
CA HIS A 104 -34.86 10.45 -15.47
C HIS A 104 -35.88 11.44 -16.04
N ASN A 105 -35.42 12.39 -16.83
CA ASN A 105 -36.28 13.37 -17.46
C ASN A 105 -37.19 12.77 -18.52
N SER A 106 -36.71 11.76 -19.23
CA SER A 106 -37.47 11.15 -20.28
C SER A 106 -38.69 10.37 -19.78
N LYS A 107 -38.70 10.03 -18.52
CA LYS A 107 -39.84 9.34 -17.92
C LYS A 107 -40.99 10.27 -17.60
N ASP A 108 -40.73 11.53 -17.54
CA ASP A 108 -41.74 12.53 -17.28
C ASP A 108 -42.48 12.91 -18.57
#